data_b1bdf0e76ba9e4fa749629a492bbda3d
#
_entry.id   b1bdf0e76ba9e4fa749629a492bbda3d
#
_cell.length_a   1.000
_cell.length_b   1.000
_cell.length_c   1.000
_cell.angle_alpha   90.00
_cell.angle_beta   90.00
_cell.angle_gamma   90.00
#
_symmetry.space_group_name_H-M   'P 1'
#
loop_
_entity.id
_entity.type
_entity.pdbx_description
1 polymer ?
#
loop_
_entity_poly.entity_id
_entity_poly.type
_entity_poly.pdbx_seq_one_letter_code
_entity_poly.pdbx_strand_id
1 'polypeptide(L)'
;GYANQGINNNLFTAIPGLIEEIGNTSFKYRVDFENLTITKKIAAICVSRPTNPSGNVLTDKEIDKLSSIAKSNSIPLIIDNAYGIPFPGAIYTSANPIYDDHIILTLSLSKLGLPGTRTGIVIGNEKIIEKISAANAIIGLANNNIGQAITLPLIESGEIIDISNNIIKPYYFKKMEAALSQVKISFDESIPYRIHQGEGAFFLWFWFPNLPITTKKLYQRLKKRNVLIVPGEYFFFGIKSPWDHSTECIRITFSQPEPVIKEGIEILADEVKKAYLC
;
A
#
# COMPACT_ATOMS: atom_id res chain seq x y z
N GLY A 1 10.15 1.22 -4.10
CA GLY A 1 11.38 1.04 -4.82
C GLY A 1 11.36 1.79 -6.12
N TYR A 2 12.20 2.77 -6.22
CA TYR A 2 12.33 3.50 -7.46
C TYR A 2 13.24 2.72 -8.39
N ALA A 3 12.67 2.26 -9.48
CA ALA A 3 13.34 1.63 -10.58
C ALA A 3 14.24 0.46 -10.16
N ASN A 4 14.14 -0.60 -10.81
CA ASN A 4 14.89 -1.85 -10.78
C ASN A 4 16.45 -1.71 -10.71
N GLN A 5 16.95 -0.61 -10.22
CA GLN A 5 18.38 -0.39 -10.05
C GLN A 5 18.82 -1.00 -8.73
N GLY A 6 19.48 -2.15 -8.81
CA GLY A 6 20.16 -2.78 -7.69
C GLY A 6 19.38 -3.86 -6.92
N ILE A 7 18.10 -4.13 -7.23
CA ILE A 7 17.42 -5.29 -6.67
C ILE A 7 17.70 -6.49 -7.57
N ASN A 8 18.39 -7.48 -7.02
CA ASN A 8 18.54 -8.76 -7.70
C ASN A 8 17.12 -9.35 -7.87
N ASN A 9 16.71 -9.63 -9.11
CA ASN A 9 15.39 -10.19 -9.46
C ASN A 9 15.09 -11.54 -8.77
N ASN A 10 16.09 -12.14 -8.13
CA ASN A 10 15.95 -13.39 -7.36
C ASN A 10 15.71 -13.17 -5.87
N LEU A 11 15.75 -11.92 -5.36
CA LEU A 11 15.54 -11.63 -3.93
C LEU A 11 14.07 -11.79 -3.54
N PHE A 12 13.17 -11.36 -4.42
CA PHE A 12 11.73 -11.44 -4.21
C PHE A 12 11.09 -12.42 -5.18
N THR A 13 10.17 -13.22 -4.66
CA THR A 13 9.24 -14.02 -5.46
C THR A 13 7.84 -13.57 -5.08
N ALA A 14 7.05 -13.13 -6.06
CA ALA A 14 5.67 -12.79 -5.89
C ALA A 14 4.79 -13.62 -6.81
N ILE A 15 3.57 -13.85 -6.39
CA ILE A 15 2.49 -14.42 -7.20
C ILE A 15 1.43 -13.34 -7.43
N PRO A 16 0.74 -13.33 -8.57
CA PRO A 16 -0.43 -12.47 -8.77
C PRO A 16 -1.47 -12.72 -7.68
N GLY A 17 -2.06 -11.64 -7.15
CA GLY A 17 -3.25 -11.78 -6.32
C GLY A 17 -4.47 -12.14 -7.16
N LEU A 18 -5.44 -12.80 -6.55
CA LEU A 18 -6.75 -12.99 -7.17
C LEU A 18 -7.47 -11.65 -7.22
N ILE A 19 -8.09 -11.35 -8.37
CA ILE A 19 -8.92 -10.16 -8.55
C ILE A 19 -10.37 -10.56 -8.33
N GLU A 20 -10.97 -10.06 -7.26
CA GLU A 20 -12.40 -10.17 -6.99
C GLU A 20 -13.09 -8.92 -7.51
N GLU A 21 -13.85 -9.03 -8.58
CA GLU A 21 -14.64 -7.92 -9.10
C GLU A 21 -15.87 -7.68 -8.21
N ILE A 22 -16.13 -6.42 -7.88
CA ILE A 22 -17.21 -5.98 -7.00
C ILE A 22 -18.08 -4.99 -7.74
N GLY A 23 -19.22 -5.46 -8.22
CA GLY A 23 -20.06 -4.69 -9.13
C GLY A 23 -19.32 -4.35 -10.43
N ASN A 24 -19.69 -3.24 -11.09
CA ASN A 24 -19.21 -2.91 -12.43
C ASN A 24 -17.91 -2.12 -12.46
N THR A 25 -17.57 -1.40 -11.37
CA THR A 25 -16.50 -0.41 -11.36
C THR A 25 -15.51 -0.59 -10.20
N SER A 26 -15.67 -1.63 -9.40
CA SER A 26 -14.79 -1.85 -8.24
C SER A 26 -14.20 -3.25 -8.25
N PHE A 27 -13.08 -3.42 -7.57
CA PHE A 27 -12.43 -4.72 -7.36
C PHE A 27 -11.64 -4.73 -6.06
N LYS A 28 -11.26 -5.94 -5.62
CA LYS A 28 -10.40 -6.18 -4.47
C LYS A 28 -9.38 -7.26 -4.80
N TYR A 29 -8.17 -7.13 -4.24
CA TYR A 29 -7.20 -8.21 -4.28
C TYR A 29 -7.39 -9.18 -3.12
N ARG A 30 -7.25 -10.47 -3.44
CA ARG A 30 -7.22 -11.57 -2.48
C ARG A 30 -5.91 -12.34 -2.60
N VAL A 31 -5.51 -12.96 -1.50
CA VAL A 31 -4.34 -13.85 -1.53
C VAL A 31 -4.69 -15.12 -2.31
N ASP A 32 -3.88 -15.45 -3.30
CA ASP A 32 -3.98 -16.74 -4.01
C ASP A 32 -3.26 -17.82 -3.20
N PHE A 33 -3.98 -18.44 -2.29
CA PHE A 33 -3.45 -19.50 -1.44
C PHE A 33 -3.23 -20.82 -2.16
N GLU A 34 -3.86 -21.03 -3.32
CA GLU A 34 -3.71 -22.27 -4.10
C GLU A 34 -2.36 -22.30 -4.81
N ASN A 35 -1.91 -21.14 -5.28
CA ASN A 35 -0.64 -20.99 -5.96
C ASN A 35 0.51 -20.55 -5.02
N LEU A 36 0.23 -20.32 -3.73
CA LEU A 36 1.24 -19.94 -2.74
C LEU A 36 2.09 -21.15 -2.34
N THR A 37 3.30 -21.25 -2.89
CA THR A 37 4.24 -22.32 -2.57
C THR A 37 5.45 -21.79 -1.82
N ILE A 38 5.68 -22.31 -0.62
CA ILE A 38 6.85 -22.00 0.21
C ILE A 38 7.93 -23.04 -0.02
N THR A 39 8.99 -22.65 -0.71
CA THR A 39 10.16 -23.51 -0.94
C THR A 39 11.24 -23.24 0.11
N LYS A 40 12.23 -24.13 0.23
CA LYS A 40 13.38 -23.97 1.15
C LYS A 40 14.21 -22.70 0.90
N LYS A 41 14.02 -22.02 -0.25
CA LYS A 41 14.69 -20.76 -0.58
C LYS A 41 13.97 -19.53 -0.04
N ILE A 42 12.72 -19.68 0.42
CA ILE A 42 11.94 -18.58 0.97
C ILE A 42 12.31 -18.40 2.44
N ALA A 43 12.84 -17.23 2.77
CA ALA A 43 13.29 -16.90 4.11
C ALA A 43 12.21 -16.16 4.94
N ALA A 44 11.21 -15.58 4.31
CA ALA A 44 10.11 -14.88 4.97
C ALA A 44 8.92 -14.74 4.03
N ILE A 45 7.72 -14.61 4.58
CA ILE A 45 6.54 -14.08 3.88
C ILE A 45 6.45 -12.59 4.23
N CYS A 46 6.22 -11.72 3.24
CA CYS A 46 6.08 -10.29 3.45
C CYS A 46 4.80 -9.78 2.82
N VAL A 47 4.00 -9.05 3.60
CA VAL A 47 2.77 -8.40 3.16
C VAL A 47 2.67 -7.00 3.72
N SER A 48 1.92 -6.12 3.06
CA SER A 48 1.57 -4.79 3.59
C SER A 48 0.08 -4.72 3.93
N ARG A 49 -0.26 -4.07 5.04
CA ARG A 49 -1.64 -3.95 5.54
C ARG A 49 -1.90 -2.58 6.18
N PRO A 50 -2.47 -1.60 5.46
CA PRO A 50 -2.88 -1.64 4.04
C PRO A 50 -1.72 -1.58 3.07
N THR A 51 -1.96 -2.03 1.85
CA THR A 51 -0.95 -2.10 0.80
C THR A 51 -0.74 -0.75 0.12
N ASN A 52 0.50 -0.34 -0.05
CA ASN A 52 0.87 0.65 -1.05
C ASN A 52 1.30 -0.11 -2.32
N PRO A 53 0.54 -0.05 -3.43
CA PRO A 53 -0.20 1.11 -3.93
C PRO A 53 -1.72 1.07 -3.76
N SER A 54 -2.33 -0.08 -3.53
CA SER A 54 -3.76 -0.30 -3.77
C SER A 54 -4.67 0.16 -2.63
N GLY A 55 -4.13 0.35 -1.42
CA GLY A 55 -4.96 0.52 -0.22
C GLY A 55 -5.63 -0.78 0.27
N ASN A 56 -5.29 -1.92 -0.34
CA ASN A 56 -5.86 -3.22 0.02
C ASN A 56 -5.57 -3.57 1.48
N VAL A 57 -6.58 -3.98 2.21
CA VAL A 57 -6.47 -4.50 3.57
C VAL A 57 -6.73 -5.99 3.54
N LEU A 58 -5.68 -6.79 3.74
CA LEU A 58 -5.85 -8.22 3.94
C LEU A 58 -6.78 -8.48 5.12
N THR A 59 -7.76 -9.35 4.95
CA THR A 59 -8.68 -9.72 6.02
C THR A 59 -7.96 -10.43 7.16
N ASP A 60 -8.52 -10.42 8.35
CA ASP A 60 -7.97 -11.17 9.50
C ASP A 60 -7.78 -12.64 9.15
N LYS A 61 -8.74 -13.26 8.43
CA LYS A 61 -8.64 -14.65 7.97
C LYS A 61 -7.47 -14.89 7.01
N GLU A 62 -7.18 -13.95 6.11
CA GLU A 62 -6.03 -14.06 5.21
C GLU A 62 -4.72 -13.95 5.99
N ILE A 63 -4.65 -13.03 6.95
CA ILE A 63 -3.49 -12.87 7.83
C ILE A 63 -3.26 -14.10 8.69
N ASP A 64 -4.31 -14.65 9.30
CA ASP A 64 -4.25 -15.87 10.13
C ASP A 64 -3.74 -17.06 9.31
N LYS A 65 -4.21 -17.20 8.08
CA LYS A 65 -3.76 -18.26 7.18
C LYS A 65 -2.30 -18.08 6.75
N LEU A 66 -1.88 -16.85 6.41
CA LEU A 66 -0.47 -16.54 6.11
C LEU A 66 0.43 -16.79 7.32
N SER A 67 -0.01 -16.40 8.52
CA SER A 67 0.67 -16.65 9.79
C SER A 67 0.84 -18.14 10.05
N SER A 68 -0.21 -18.94 9.85
CA SER A 68 -0.15 -20.40 9.99
C SER A 68 0.82 -21.05 9.00
N ILE A 69 0.84 -20.57 7.74
CA ILE A 69 1.77 -21.03 6.71
C ILE A 69 3.21 -20.66 7.09
N ALA A 70 3.46 -19.45 7.54
CA ALA A 70 4.78 -18.99 7.97
C ALA A 70 5.29 -19.84 9.14
N LYS A 71 4.46 -20.06 10.15
CA LYS A 71 4.75 -20.84 11.36
C LYS A 71 5.08 -22.31 11.02
N SER A 72 4.28 -22.94 10.17
CA SER A 72 4.50 -24.34 9.76
C SER A 72 5.80 -24.54 8.94
N ASN A 73 6.27 -23.49 8.27
CA ASN A 73 7.53 -23.49 7.53
C ASN A 73 8.71 -22.93 8.33
N SER A 74 8.52 -22.58 9.62
CA SER A 74 9.55 -22.00 10.51
C SER A 74 10.21 -20.75 9.93
N ILE A 75 9.43 -19.90 9.25
CA ILE A 75 9.86 -18.62 8.70
C ILE A 75 9.02 -17.48 9.28
N PRO A 76 9.53 -16.24 9.38
CA PRO A 76 8.76 -15.12 9.85
C PRO A 76 7.69 -14.65 8.82
N LEU A 77 6.59 -14.12 9.35
CA LEU A 77 5.66 -13.28 8.62
C LEU A 77 5.99 -11.81 8.90
N ILE A 78 6.38 -11.07 7.87
CA ILE A 78 6.66 -9.63 7.96
C ILE A 78 5.40 -8.89 7.52
N ILE A 79 4.87 -8.03 8.38
CA ILE A 79 3.71 -7.18 8.09
C ILE A 79 4.18 -5.73 8.06
N ASP A 80 4.26 -5.15 6.87
CA ASP A 80 4.43 -3.72 6.70
C ASP A 80 3.10 -3.01 7.01
N ASN A 81 3.07 -2.36 8.17
CA ASN A 81 1.90 -1.72 8.72
C ASN A 81 2.07 -0.18 8.77
N ALA A 82 2.83 0.39 7.83
CA ALA A 82 3.15 1.81 7.81
C ALA A 82 1.91 2.74 7.75
N TYR A 83 0.78 2.24 7.29
CA TYR A 83 -0.52 2.95 7.27
C TYR A 83 -1.54 2.35 8.25
N GLY A 84 -1.22 1.25 8.89
CA GLY A 84 -2.18 0.40 9.59
C GLY A 84 -2.38 0.76 11.06
N ILE A 85 -2.85 -0.23 11.80
CA ILE A 85 -3.18 -0.12 13.22
C ILE A 85 -2.02 -0.63 14.09
N PRO A 86 -1.82 -0.11 15.32
CA PRO A 86 -2.71 0.80 16.04
C PRO A 86 -2.63 2.26 15.58
N PHE A 87 -1.53 2.68 14.96
CA PHE A 87 -1.35 4.00 14.35
C PHE A 87 -0.52 3.86 13.05
N PRO A 88 -0.70 4.76 12.06
CA PRO A 88 -1.56 5.95 11.99
C PRO A 88 -3.06 5.64 11.84
N GLY A 89 -3.47 4.38 11.76
CA GLY A 89 -4.86 3.97 11.71
C GLY A 89 -5.60 4.28 10.41
N ALA A 90 -4.88 4.46 9.30
CA ALA A 90 -5.47 4.73 7.99
C ALA A 90 -6.06 3.46 7.36
N ILE A 91 -6.94 2.81 8.09
CA ILE A 91 -7.74 1.64 7.69
C ILE A 91 -9.22 1.99 7.86
N TYR A 92 -9.99 1.82 6.79
CA TYR A 92 -11.40 2.22 6.68
C TYR A 92 -12.36 1.04 6.65
N THR A 93 -11.84 -0.17 6.80
CA THR A 93 -12.58 -1.42 6.95
C THR A 93 -12.24 -2.08 8.27
N SER A 94 -12.90 -3.21 8.59
CA SER A 94 -12.60 -3.97 9.81
C SER A 94 -11.25 -4.67 9.68
N ALA A 95 -10.39 -4.48 10.67
CA ALA A 95 -9.12 -5.15 10.81
C ALA A 95 -8.71 -5.18 12.28
N ASN A 96 -8.14 -6.29 12.74
CA ASN A 96 -7.63 -6.42 14.10
C ASN A 96 -6.10 -6.40 14.11
N PRO A 97 -5.47 -5.84 15.16
CA PRO A 97 -4.05 -6.01 15.38
C PRO A 97 -3.71 -7.49 15.52
N ILE A 98 -2.54 -7.88 15.00
CA ILE A 98 -2.04 -9.25 15.16
C ILE A 98 -0.59 -9.19 15.63
N TYR A 99 -0.25 -10.09 16.55
CA TYR A 99 1.11 -10.36 16.98
C TYR A 99 1.27 -11.81 17.38
N ASP A 100 2.39 -12.40 17.02
CA ASP A 100 2.88 -13.71 17.51
C ASP A 100 4.42 -13.68 17.37
N ASP A 101 5.13 -14.57 18.05
CA ASP A 101 6.61 -14.61 18.10
C ASP A 101 7.30 -14.71 16.73
N HIS A 102 6.64 -15.28 15.73
CA HIS A 102 7.14 -15.36 14.35
C HIS A 102 6.71 -14.17 13.46
N ILE A 103 6.00 -13.20 14.02
CA ILE A 103 5.56 -12.00 13.28
C ILE A 103 6.55 -10.86 13.53
N ILE A 104 6.95 -10.20 12.44
CA ILE A 104 7.68 -8.94 12.45
C ILE A 104 6.74 -7.86 11.96
N LEU A 105 6.34 -6.95 12.84
CA LEU A 105 5.46 -5.83 12.51
C LEU A 105 6.28 -4.56 12.36
N THR A 106 6.08 -3.82 11.27
CA THR A 106 6.72 -2.51 11.09
C THR A 106 5.67 -1.40 11.12
N LEU A 107 5.98 -0.32 11.84
CA LEU A 107 5.17 0.88 11.95
C LEU A 107 5.97 2.09 11.49
N SER A 108 5.30 3.18 11.13
CA SER A 108 5.96 4.39 10.65
C SER A 108 5.29 5.66 11.20
N LEU A 109 6.09 6.57 11.70
CA LEU A 109 5.61 7.90 12.11
C LEU A 109 5.32 8.82 10.92
N SER A 110 5.79 8.47 9.72
CA SER A 110 5.62 9.31 8.52
C SER A 110 4.15 9.58 8.19
N LYS A 111 3.26 8.62 8.45
CA LYS A 111 1.82 8.72 8.14
C LYS A 111 0.99 9.23 9.31
N LEU A 112 1.61 9.31 10.48
CA LEU A 112 1.07 9.98 11.68
C LEU A 112 1.16 11.50 11.59
N GLY A 113 1.90 12.04 10.61
CA GLY A 113 2.13 13.47 10.45
C GLY A 113 3.60 13.91 10.68
N LEU A 114 4.49 12.96 10.90
CA LEU A 114 5.90 13.20 11.21
C LEU A 114 6.86 12.62 10.13
N PRO A 115 6.65 12.91 8.83
CA PRO A 115 7.48 12.32 7.79
C PRO A 115 8.95 12.76 7.86
N GLY A 116 9.21 13.97 8.34
CA GLY A 116 10.56 14.55 8.44
C GLY A 116 11.44 13.91 9.52
N THR A 117 10.84 13.25 10.52
CA THR A 117 11.61 12.57 11.59
C THR A 117 12.31 11.30 11.14
N ARG A 118 11.92 10.74 9.99
CA ARG A 118 12.48 9.51 9.40
C ARG A 118 12.54 8.34 10.41
N THR A 119 11.48 8.20 11.20
CA THR A 119 11.40 7.21 12.27
C THR A 119 10.42 6.10 11.91
N GLY A 120 10.88 4.86 12.04
CA GLY A 120 10.08 3.65 11.98
C GLY A 120 10.21 2.87 13.29
N ILE A 121 9.26 1.99 13.55
CA ILE A 121 9.22 1.12 14.71
C ILE A 121 9.12 -0.32 14.19
N VAL A 122 9.93 -1.21 14.75
CA VAL A 122 9.89 -2.65 14.47
C VAL A 122 9.52 -3.37 15.76
N ILE A 123 8.51 -4.22 15.68
CA ILE A 123 8.04 -5.07 16.76
C ILE A 123 8.26 -6.53 16.33
N GLY A 124 8.89 -7.30 17.18
CA GLY A 124 9.19 -8.72 16.93
C GLY A 124 9.75 -9.38 18.16
N ASN A 125 10.10 -10.68 18.08
CA ASN A 125 10.75 -11.37 19.18
C ASN A 125 12.16 -10.82 19.43
N GLU A 126 12.66 -10.98 20.65
CA GLU A 126 13.93 -10.44 21.12
C GLU A 126 15.10 -10.80 20.20
N LYS A 127 15.22 -12.07 19.80
CA LYS A 127 16.32 -12.54 18.94
C LYS A 127 16.34 -11.86 17.56
N ILE A 128 15.17 -11.55 17.02
CA ILE A 128 15.04 -10.81 15.74
C ILE A 128 15.43 -9.36 15.95
N ILE A 129 14.91 -8.73 17.02
CA ILE A 129 15.20 -7.33 17.34
C ILE A 129 16.68 -7.09 17.61
N GLU A 130 17.35 -7.99 18.34
CA GLU A 130 18.81 -7.95 18.54
C GLU A 130 19.57 -7.91 17.21
N LYS A 131 19.20 -8.78 16.26
CA LYS A 131 19.86 -8.82 14.94
C LYS A 131 19.59 -7.56 14.12
N ILE A 132 18.36 -7.04 14.16
CA ILE A 132 18.00 -5.79 13.46
C ILE A 132 18.77 -4.62 14.08
N SER A 133 18.83 -4.55 15.40
CA SER A 133 19.56 -3.51 16.13
C SER A 133 21.07 -3.54 15.80
N ALA A 134 21.68 -4.73 15.81
CA ALA A 134 23.09 -4.89 15.45
C ALA A 134 23.36 -4.47 14.00
N ALA A 135 22.50 -4.89 13.04
CA ALA A 135 22.62 -4.49 11.65
C ALA A 135 22.46 -2.98 11.47
N ASN A 136 21.48 -2.38 12.17
CA ASN A 136 21.25 -0.94 12.12
C ASN A 136 22.43 -0.13 12.68
N ALA A 137 23.06 -0.61 13.77
CA ALA A 137 24.26 0.00 14.34
C ALA A 137 25.44 0.01 13.36
N ILE A 138 25.58 -1.03 12.52
CA ILE A 138 26.62 -1.11 11.49
C ILE A 138 26.31 -0.18 10.33
N ILE A 139 25.05 -0.14 9.86
CA ILE A 139 24.64 0.62 8.65
C ILE A 139 24.47 2.10 8.96
N GLY A 140 23.83 2.45 10.06
CA GLY A 140 23.40 3.81 10.40
C GLY A 140 24.16 4.43 11.57
N LEU A 141 25.01 3.69 12.26
CA LEU A 141 25.74 4.04 13.49
C LEU A 141 24.79 4.39 14.64
N ALA A 142 24.03 5.47 14.50
CA ALA A 142 23.00 5.91 15.46
C ALA A 142 21.78 6.45 14.73
N ASN A 143 20.60 6.19 15.28
CA ASN A 143 19.35 6.73 14.76
C ASN A 143 19.14 8.18 15.23
N ASN A 144 18.37 8.91 14.44
CA ASN A 144 17.85 10.20 14.87
C ASN A 144 16.89 10.01 16.05
N ASN A 145 17.07 10.77 17.13
CA ASN A 145 16.29 10.67 18.38
C ASN A 145 15.04 11.58 18.39
N ILE A 146 14.89 12.49 17.42
CA ILE A 146 13.79 13.49 17.43
C ILE A 146 12.42 12.81 17.37
N GLY A 147 12.27 11.82 16.49
CA GLY A 147 11.00 11.11 16.34
C GLY A 147 10.60 10.37 17.61
N GLN A 148 11.55 9.69 18.24
CA GLN A 148 11.33 8.99 19.52
C GLN A 148 10.96 9.98 20.62
N ALA A 149 11.72 11.07 20.77
CA ALA A 149 11.47 12.09 21.81
C ALA A 149 10.08 12.75 21.69
N ILE A 150 9.62 13.02 20.47
CA ILE A 150 8.29 13.60 20.23
C ILE A 150 7.19 12.59 20.52
N THR A 151 7.37 11.32 20.15
CA THR A 151 6.28 10.33 20.23
C THR A 151 6.22 9.58 21.55
N LEU A 152 7.29 9.52 22.32
CA LEU A 152 7.31 8.80 23.58
C LEU A 152 6.19 9.24 24.55
N PRO A 153 5.97 10.54 24.83
CA PRO A 153 4.88 10.96 25.70
C PRO A 153 3.50 10.57 25.16
N LEU A 154 3.30 10.61 23.84
CA LEU A 154 2.04 10.24 23.20
C LEU A 154 1.76 8.73 23.29
N ILE A 155 2.83 7.91 23.27
CA ILE A 155 2.72 6.46 23.44
C ILE A 155 2.43 6.12 24.90
N GLU A 156 3.14 6.73 25.84
CA GLU A 156 2.98 6.49 27.28
C GLU A 156 1.59 6.91 27.78
N SER A 157 1.05 8.02 27.28
CA SER A 157 -0.31 8.48 27.60
C SER A 157 -1.41 7.73 26.84
N GLY A 158 -1.09 7.03 25.77
CA GLY A 158 -2.06 6.46 24.82
C GLY A 158 -2.66 7.47 23.84
N GLU A 159 -2.33 8.77 23.93
CA GLU A 159 -2.85 9.83 23.06
C GLU A 159 -2.60 9.58 21.58
N ILE A 160 -1.53 8.86 21.22
CA ILE A 160 -1.22 8.47 19.85
C ILE A 160 -2.37 7.67 19.21
N ILE A 161 -3.08 6.87 19.99
CA ILE A 161 -4.23 6.08 19.56
C ILE A 161 -5.45 6.98 19.33
N ASP A 162 -5.66 7.94 20.22
CA ASP A 162 -6.75 8.92 20.10
C ASP A 162 -6.56 9.81 18.87
N ILE A 163 -5.35 10.32 18.64
CA ILE A 163 -4.99 11.06 17.42
C ILE A 163 -5.28 10.21 16.17
N SER A 164 -4.89 8.94 16.20
CA SER A 164 -5.08 8.01 15.09
C SER A 164 -6.57 7.80 14.77
N ASN A 165 -7.37 7.49 15.80
CA ASN A 165 -8.77 7.12 15.63
C ASN A 165 -9.70 8.32 15.40
N ASN A 166 -9.43 9.45 16.09
CA ASN A 166 -10.35 10.58 16.15
C ASN A 166 -9.96 11.73 15.22
N ILE A 167 -8.72 11.76 14.71
CA ILE A 167 -8.24 12.83 13.82
C ILE A 167 -7.82 12.26 12.48
N ILE A 168 -6.83 11.36 12.43
CA ILE A 168 -6.22 10.91 11.16
C ILE A 168 -7.20 10.07 10.35
N LYS A 169 -7.76 9.04 10.95
CA LYS A 169 -8.69 8.12 10.28
C LYS A 169 -9.91 8.84 9.69
N PRO A 170 -10.70 9.63 10.44
CA PRO A 170 -11.87 10.30 9.88
C PRO A 170 -11.49 11.37 8.85
N TYR A 171 -10.37 12.08 9.01
CA TYR A 171 -9.90 13.07 8.06
C TYR A 171 -9.61 12.46 6.68
N TYR A 172 -8.82 11.38 6.64
CA TYR A 172 -8.48 10.74 5.36
C TYR A 172 -9.62 9.90 4.80
N PHE A 173 -10.48 9.34 5.64
CA PHE A 173 -11.70 8.67 5.18
C PHE A 173 -12.60 9.63 4.41
N LYS A 174 -12.86 10.82 4.94
CA LYS A 174 -13.64 11.85 4.26
C LYS A 174 -13.02 12.27 2.93
N LYS A 175 -11.70 12.42 2.87
CA LYS A 175 -10.99 12.74 1.63
C LYS A 175 -11.12 11.62 0.58
N MET A 176 -11.04 10.38 1.01
CA MET A 176 -11.24 9.23 0.14
C MET A 176 -12.65 9.22 -0.45
N GLU A 177 -13.68 9.41 0.38
CA GLU A 177 -15.07 9.47 -0.09
C GLU A 177 -15.29 10.58 -1.11
N ALA A 178 -14.76 11.78 -0.85
CA ALA A 178 -14.82 12.91 -1.78
C ALA A 178 -14.12 12.58 -3.12
N ALA A 179 -12.94 11.96 -3.08
CA ALA A 179 -12.22 11.55 -4.27
C ALA A 179 -12.98 10.46 -5.07
N LEU A 180 -13.54 9.44 -4.39
CA LEU A 180 -14.35 8.41 -5.03
C LEU A 180 -15.65 8.98 -5.65
N SER A 181 -16.26 9.96 -4.99
CA SER A 181 -17.42 10.67 -5.53
C SER A 181 -17.04 11.45 -6.80
N GLN A 182 -15.88 12.11 -6.80
CA GLN A 182 -15.38 12.81 -7.98
C GLN A 182 -15.06 11.85 -9.13
N VAL A 183 -14.51 10.66 -8.84
CA VAL A 183 -14.30 9.62 -9.87
C VAL A 183 -15.62 9.25 -10.54
N LYS A 184 -16.67 8.98 -9.78
CA LYS A 184 -18.02 8.65 -10.33
C LYS A 184 -18.61 9.75 -11.20
N ILE A 185 -18.27 11.01 -10.92
CA ILE A 185 -18.73 12.17 -11.73
C ILE A 185 -17.91 12.28 -13.02
N SER A 186 -16.59 12.03 -12.96
CA SER A 186 -15.68 12.31 -14.07
C SER A 186 -15.54 11.15 -15.06
N PHE A 187 -15.71 9.91 -14.59
CA PHE A 187 -15.64 8.72 -15.43
C PHE A 187 -17.04 8.26 -15.79
N ASP A 188 -17.42 8.49 -17.03
CA ASP A 188 -18.71 8.04 -17.58
C ASP A 188 -18.63 6.54 -17.99
N GLU A 189 -19.77 5.95 -18.31
CA GLU A 189 -19.89 4.52 -18.69
C GLU A 189 -19.10 4.14 -19.97
N SER A 190 -18.68 5.13 -20.75
CA SER A 190 -17.90 4.89 -21.97
C SER A 190 -16.42 4.59 -21.70
N ILE A 191 -15.94 4.84 -20.46
CA ILE A 191 -14.55 4.62 -20.06
C ILE A 191 -14.47 3.31 -19.28
N PRO A 192 -13.81 2.27 -19.83
CA PRO A 192 -13.59 1.04 -19.08
C PRO A 192 -12.62 1.30 -17.91
N TYR A 193 -13.12 1.32 -16.69
CA TYR A 193 -12.27 1.46 -15.50
C TYR A 193 -12.77 0.58 -14.37
N ARG A 194 -11.84 0.23 -13.51
CA ARG A 194 -12.11 -0.35 -12.20
C ARG A 194 -11.26 0.39 -11.17
N ILE A 195 -11.77 0.53 -9.97
CA ILE A 195 -11.05 1.12 -8.86
C ILE A 195 -11.02 0.13 -7.70
N HIS A 196 -9.86 -0.03 -7.08
CA HIS A 196 -9.76 -0.86 -5.88
C HIS A 196 -10.62 -0.27 -4.77
N GLN A 197 -11.31 -1.11 -4.00
CA GLN A 197 -12.08 -0.66 -2.85
C GLN A 197 -11.21 0.19 -1.92
N GLY A 198 -11.75 1.33 -1.50
CA GLY A 198 -11.07 2.25 -0.58
C GLY A 198 -11.04 1.70 0.85
N GLU A 199 -10.12 0.78 1.13
CA GLU A 199 -10.04 0.11 2.43
C GLU A 199 -9.00 0.72 3.37
N GLY A 200 -8.00 1.42 2.81
CA GLY A 200 -6.94 2.01 3.61
C GLY A 200 -5.93 2.82 2.81
N ALA A 201 -4.89 3.29 3.50
CA ALA A 201 -3.83 4.16 2.99
C ALA A 201 -4.37 5.52 2.47
N PHE A 202 -3.62 6.18 1.56
CA PHE A 202 -3.92 7.55 1.07
C PHE A 202 -3.97 7.59 -0.45
N PHE A 203 -4.35 6.46 -1.10
CA PHE A 203 -4.28 6.28 -2.53
C PHE A 203 -5.57 5.73 -3.09
N LEU A 204 -5.87 6.12 -4.36
CA LEU A 204 -6.78 5.42 -5.23
C LEU A 204 -5.93 4.60 -6.22
N TRP A 205 -6.33 3.36 -6.43
CA TRP A 205 -5.70 2.43 -7.34
C TRP A 205 -6.66 2.09 -8.46
N PHE A 206 -6.35 2.56 -9.67
CA PHE A 206 -7.14 2.33 -10.85
C PHE A 206 -6.59 1.17 -11.66
N TRP A 207 -7.48 0.45 -12.27
CA TRP A 207 -7.24 -0.50 -13.33
C TRP A 207 -8.04 -0.09 -14.55
N PHE A 208 -7.39 0.03 -15.70
CA PHE A 208 -7.97 0.35 -17.01
C PHE A 208 -7.84 -0.87 -17.92
N PRO A 209 -8.83 -1.79 -17.93
CA PRO A 209 -8.76 -3.03 -18.71
C PRO A 209 -8.54 -2.75 -20.20
N ASN A 210 -7.56 -3.44 -20.81
CA ASN A 210 -7.20 -3.28 -22.21
C ASN A 210 -6.82 -1.83 -22.60
N LEU A 211 -6.14 -1.11 -21.73
CA LEU A 211 -5.71 0.26 -22.00
C LEU A 211 -4.85 0.30 -23.29
N PRO A 212 -5.26 1.05 -24.35
CA PRO A 212 -4.57 0.99 -25.65
C PRO A 212 -3.18 1.62 -25.67
N ILE A 213 -2.79 2.27 -24.59
CA ILE A 213 -1.46 2.87 -24.41
C ILE A 213 -0.84 2.38 -23.10
N THR A 214 0.48 2.38 -23.01
CA THR A 214 1.14 2.04 -21.74
C THR A 214 0.85 3.09 -20.67
N THR A 215 0.81 2.68 -19.40
CA THR A 215 0.65 3.61 -18.27
C THR A 215 1.77 4.65 -18.18
N LYS A 216 2.96 4.34 -18.68
CA LYS A 216 4.05 5.33 -18.89
C LYS A 216 3.67 6.40 -19.91
N LYS A 217 3.06 6.03 -21.02
CA LYS A 217 2.58 7.01 -22.02
C LYS A 217 1.45 7.86 -21.46
N LEU A 218 0.53 7.26 -20.69
CA LEU A 218 -0.50 7.99 -19.96
C LEU A 218 0.13 8.99 -18.97
N TYR A 219 1.11 8.56 -18.17
CA TYR A 219 1.87 9.45 -17.28
C TYR A 219 2.48 10.65 -18.03
N GLN A 220 3.10 10.41 -19.20
CA GLN A 220 3.71 11.50 -20.00
C GLN A 220 2.68 12.51 -20.51
N ARG A 221 1.47 12.05 -20.90
CA ARG A 221 0.36 12.93 -21.30
C ARG A 221 -0.14 13.76 -20.11
N LEU A 222 -0.39 13.12 -18.99
CA LEU A 222 -0.86 13.76 -17.76
C LEU A 222 0.16 14.77 -17.20
N LYS A 223 1.45 14.43 -17.24
CA LYS A 223 2.52 15.33 -16.81
C LYS A 223 2.54 16.65 -17.60
N LYS A 224 2.23 16.63 -18.89
CA LYS A 224 2.11 17.86 -19.72
C LYS A 224 0.94 18.75 -19.26
N ARG A 225 -0.01 18.18 -18.51
CA ARG A 225 -1.17 18.87 -17.92
C ARG A 225 -1.00 19.08 -16.41
N ASN A 226 0.23 19.00 -15.89
CA ASN A 226 0.58 19.17 -14.47
C ASN A 226 -0.04 18.11 -13.53
N VAL A 227 -0.45 16.96 -14.03
CA VAL A 227 -0.96 15.84 -13.22
C VAL A 227 0.10 14.75 -13.16
N LEU A 228 0.47 14.37 -11.93
CA LEU A 228 1.44 13.30 -11.68
C LEU A 228 0.73 12.07 -11.12
N ILE A 229 0.91 10.95 -11.78
CA ILE A 229 0.48 9.62 -11.35
C ILE A 229 1.68 8.72 -11.15
N VAL A 230 1.48 7.55 -10.55
CA VAL A 230 2.51 6.52 -10.55
C VAL A 230 2.02 5.34 -11.38
N PRO A 231 2.71 4.99 -12.49
CA PRO A 231 2.40 3.80 -13.28
C PRO A 231 2.48 2.52 -12.44
N GLY A 232 1.52 1.61 -12.66
CA GLY A 232 1.36 0.40 -11.86
C GLY A 232 2.52 -0.56 -11.93
N GLU A 233 3.16 -0.67 -13.08
CA GLU A 233 4.28 -1.60 -13.32
C GLU A 233 5.43 -1.48 -12.31
N TYR A 234 5.59 -0.34 -11.64
CA TYR A 234 6.60 -0.16 -10.59
C TYR A 234 6.29 -0.88 -9.28
N PHE A 235 5.09 -1.43 -9.13
CA PHE A 235 4.65 -2.10 -7.89
C PHE A 235 4.56 -3.63 -8.02
N PHE A 236 4.69 -4.17 -9.22
CA PHE A 236 4.56 -5.61 -9.49
C PHE A 236 5.93 -6.30 -9.63
N PHE A 237 6.82 -6.06 -8.67
CA PHE A 237 8.14 -6.71 -8.66
C PHE A 237 8.05 -8.16 -8.15
N GLY A 238 8.96 -9.01 -8.63
CA GLY A 238 9.03 -10.42 -8.22
C GLY A 238 8.06 -11.37 -8.93
N ILE A 239 7.12 -10.86 -9.73
CA ILE A 239 6.25 -11.66 -10.60
C ILE A 239 7.05 -12.08 -11.82
N LYS A 240 7.10 -13.38 -12.08
CA LYS A 240 7.92 -13.97 -13.17
C LYS A 240 7.14 -14.15 -14.47
N SER A 241 5.84 -14.37 -14.38
CA SER A 241 4.97 -14.53 -15.55
C SER A 241 4.42 -13.17 -16.01
N PRO A 242 4.26 -12.94 -17.33
CA PRO A 242 3.55 -11.77 -17.82
C PRO A 242 2.15 -11.68 -17.20
N TRP A 243 1.76 -10.48 -16.77
CA TRP A 243 0.44 -10.18 -16.23
C TRP A 243 0.02 -8.80 -16.72
N ASP A 244 -0.88 -8.76 -17.70
CA ASP A 244 -1.31 -7.52 -18.39
C ASP A 244 -1.84 -6.48 -17.39
N HIS A 245 -2.54 -6.93 -16.38
CA HIS A 245 -3.03 -6.09 -15.29
C HIS A 245 -1.93 -5.17 -14.69
N SER A 246 -0.68 -5.63 -14.63
CA SER A 246 0.43 -4.86 -14.09
C SER A 246 0.74 -3.58 -14.89
N THR A 247 0.43 -3.58 -16.18
CA THR A 247 0.69 -2.46 -17.11
C THR A 247 -0.55 -1.59 -17.35
N GLU A 248 -1.69 -1.99 -16.79
CA GLU A 248 -2.98 -1.33 -16.92
C GLU A 248 -3.38 -0.54 -15.67
N CYS A 249 -2.59 -0.60 -14.60
CA CYS A 249 -2.89 0.03 -13.33
C CYS A 249 -2.14 1.35 -13.12
N ILE A 250 -2.75 2.25 -12.37
CA ILE A 250 -2.10 3.48 -11.89
C ILE A 250 -2.46 3.77 -10.43
N ARG A 251 -1.55 4.47 -9.74
CA ARG A 251 -1.82 5.03 -8.41
C ARG A 251 -1.92 6.54 -8.48
N ILE A 252 -2.96 7.10 -7.85
CA ILE A 252 -3.06 8.51 -7.51
C ILE A 252 -3.20 8.68 -5.99
N THR A 253 -2.89 9.86 -5.47
CA THR A 253 -3.11 10.18 -4.05
C THR A 253 -4.35 11.05 -3.89
N PHE A 254 -5.08 10.88 -2.79
CA PHE A 254 -6.16 11.78 -2.39
C PHE A 254 -5.77 12.67 -1.19
N SER A 255 -4.49 12.71 -0.83
CA SER A 255 -4.02 13.51 0.32
C SER A 255 -3.91 15.01 0.03
N GLN A 256 -3.90 15.43 -1.23
CA GLN A 256 -3.84 16.83 -1.66
C GLN A 256 -5.15 17.60 -1.31
N PRO A 257 -5.16 18.94 -1.35
CA PRO A 257 -6.38 19.73 -1.21
C PRO A 257 -7.48 19.28 -2.19
N GLU A 258 -8.73 19.31 -1.74
CA GLU A 258 -9.88 18.81 -2.52
C GLU A 258 -10.02 19.41 -3.93
N PRO A 259 -9.83 20.73 -4.15
CA PRO A 259 -9.87 21.29 -5.52
C PRO A 259 -8.80 20.70 -6.44
N VAL A 260 -7.59 20.44 -5.91
CA VAL A 260 -6.48 19.84 -6.68
C VAL A 260 -6.81 18.39 -7.07
N ILE A 261 -7.42 17.64 -6.15
CA ILE A 261 -7.85 16.26 -6.42
C ILE A 261 -8.96 16.24 -7.47
N LYS A 262 -9.94 17.13 -7.36
CA LYS A 262 -11.03 17.26 -8.31
C LYS A 262 -10.49 17.51 -9.72
N GLU A 263 -9.71 18.56 -9.90
CA GLU A 263 -9.09 18.90 -11.19
C GLU A 263 -8.22 17.75 -11.74
N GLY A 264 -7.41 17.14 -10.89
CA GLY A 264 -6.56 16.01 -11.27
C GLY A 264 -7.34 14.80 -11.77
N ILE A 265 -8.48 14.49 -11.15
CA ILE A 265 -9.36 13.38 -11.56
C ILE A 265 -10.07 13.71 -12.88
N GLU A 266 -10.54 14.94 -13.07
CA GLU A 266 -11.16 15.40 -14.33
C GLU A 266 -10.18 15.30 -15.50
N ILE A 267 -8.93 15.74 -15.30
CA ILE A 267 -7.87 15.65 -16.31
C ILE A 267 -7.52 14.19 -16.59
N LEU A 268 -7.47 13.34 -15.57
CA LEU A 268 -7.20 11.90 -15.71
C LEU A 268 -8.30 11.25 -16.57
N ALA A 269 -9.56 11.49 -16.26
CA ALA A 269 -10.70 10.93 -17.00
C ALA A 269 -10.66 11.32 -18.48
N ASP A 270 -10.39 12.60 -18.79
CA ASP A 270 -10.26 13.11 -20.15
C ASP A 270 -9.12 12.42 -20.93
N GLU A 271 -7.93 12.27 -20.34
CA GLU A 271 -6.78 11.61 -20.98
C GLU A 271 -6.99 10.10 -21.18
N VAL A 272 -7.66 9.43 -20.23
CA VAL A 272 -8.03 8.02 -20.36
C VAL A 272 -9.07 7.83 -21.45
N LYS A 273 -10.12 8.67 -21.49
CA LYS A 273 -11.12 8.66 -22.56
C LYS A 273 -10.49 8.83 -23.95
N LYS A 274 -9.59 9.79 -24.09
CA LYS A 274 -8.82 9.98 -25.35
C LYS A 274 -7.94 8.79 -25.70
N ALA A 275 -7.46 8.05 -24.72
CA ALA A 275 -6.65 6.86 -24.96
C ALA A 275 -7.48 5.70 -25.55
N TYR A 276 -8.73 5.53 -25.10
CA TYR A 276 -9.63 4.49 -25.61
C TYR A 276 -10.28 4.85 -26.96
N LEU A 277 -10.33 6.13 -27.32
CA LEU A 277 -10.92 6.61 -28.58
C LEU A 277 -9.88 6.65 -29.75
N CYS A 278 -8.60 6.47 -29.46
CA CYS A 278 -7.53 6.42 -30.47
C CYS A 278 -7.28 5.00 -30.95
#